data_c51292ca6be8ce0fa0057228b0502a8e
#
_entry.id   c51292ca6be8ce0fa0057228b0502a8e
#
_cell.length_a   1.000
_cell.length_b   1.000
_cell.length_c   1.000
_cell.angle_alpha   90.00
_cell.angle_beta   90.00
_cell.angle_gamma   90.00
#
_symmetry.space_group_name_H-M   'P 1'
#
loop_
_entity.id
_entity.type
_entity.pdbx_description
1 polymer ?
#
loop_
_entity_poly.entity_id
_entity_poly.type
_entity_poly.pdbx_seq_one_letter_code
_entity_poly.pdbx_strand_id
1 'polypeptide(L)'
;MSDQTVIERIRQHDVLNVGVSLGFKGLSFRNVLHNCWEGFDIDLARAVAVAVLGDVGKIHYMPLQSGDRFRALRDGVIDLGSFNSSITFQREAESDVSFVHPMLFDGEVLMTPASNLLEPVEQALYTRERRIAAMRGSTTEENLKRYFGHLNLSCEIRLFDSPTQARQAYQQGECNIYCLDSYLLAGERAQLQDKEAHIILQDRISLEAMSPAVSSHDTQWLKAVTWIMRTLIEAENLQVTSKNILEMSQEATGYLHTFLYPSEQHCKNLGLRPDFIRAIIHQVGNYGEIFQRNLGKYSELNQPRRDNNLWSQGGMLYSPLFI
;
A
#
# COMPACT_ATOMS: atom_id res chain seq x y z
N MET A 1 -30.22 10.00 -6.40
CA MET A 1 -28.93 9.33 -6.57
C MET A 1 -29.21 8.08 -7.39
N SER A 2 -28.40 7.72 -8.37
CA SER A 2 -28.67 6.57 -9.23
C SER A 2 -28.61 5.29 -8.40
N ASP A 3 -29.57 4.38 -8.56
CA ASP A 3 -29.61 3.03 -7.94
C ASP A 3 -28.47 2.11 -8.42
N GLN A 4 -27.51 2.66 -9.16
CA GLN A 4 -26.43 1.92 -9.79
C GLN A 4 -25.29 1.66 -8.78
N THR A 5 -24.91 0.39 -8.63
CA THR A 5 -23.76 0.00 -7.80
C THR A 5 -22.42 0.43 -8.43
N VAL A 6 -21.36 0.53 -7.60
CA VAL A 6 -20.00 0.84 -8.09
C VAL A 6 -19.54 -0.16 -9.15
N ILE A 7 -19.81 -1.45 -8.96
CA ILE A 7 -19.42 -2.50 -9.91
C ILE A 7 -20.14 -2.35 -11.25
N GLU A 8 -21.44 -2.02 -11.24
CA GLU A 8 -22.20 -1.77 -12.48
C GLU A 8 -21.63 -0.59 -13.24
N ARG A 9 -21.29 0.50 -12.55
CA ARG A 9 -20.66 1.68 -13.14
C ARG A 9 -19.31 1.35 -13.77
N ILE A 10 -18.43 0.61 -13.05
CA ILE A 10 -17.12 0.17 -13.55
C ILE A 10 -17.30 -0.65 -14.83
N ARG A 11 -18.24 -1.59 -14.85
CA ARG A 11 -18.50 -2.42 -16.04
C ARG A 11 -19.08 -1.65 -17.20
N GLN A 12 -19.97 -0.69 -16.93
CA GLN A 12 -20.58 0.15 -17.97
C GLN A 12 -19.54 1.04 -18.65
N HIS A 13 -18.58 1.58 -17.89
CA HIS A 13 -17.53 2.44 -18.43
C HIS A 13 -16.28 1.66 -18.87
N ASP A 14 -16.25 0.36 -18.59
CA ASP A 14 -15.13 -0.55 -18.87
C ASP A 14 -13.78 -0.04 -18.32
N VAL A 15 -13.81 0.65 -17.18
CA VAL A 15 -12.63 1.24 -16.53
C VAL A 15 -12.82 1.33 -15.02
N LEU A 16 -11.75 1.05 -14.27
CA LEU A 16 -11.64 1.26 -12.82
C LEU A 16 -10.88 2.56 -12.54
N ASN A 17 -11.51 3.52 -11.86
CA ASN A 17 -10.85 4.77 -11.44
C ASN A 17 -10.16 4.55 -10.09
N VAL A 18 -8.84 4.69 -10.05
CA VAL A 18 -8.03 4.40 -8.88
C VAL A 18 -7.24 5.63 -8.44
N GLY A 19 -7.47 6.05 -7.20
CA GLY A 19 -6.60 7.01 -6.53
C GLY A 19 -5.29 6.35 -6.11
N VAL A 20 -4.17 6.99 -6.44
CA VAL A 20 -2.81 6.54 -6.11
C VAL A 20 -2.01 7.65 -5.44
N SER A 21 -0.91 7.32 -4.78
CA SER A 21 0.00 8.30 -4.17
C SER A 21 0.80 9.08 -5.22
N LEU A 22 1.41 10.20 -4.81
CA LEU A 22 2.15 11.14 -5.67
C LEU A 22 3.58 10.68 -6.06
N GLY A 23 3.83 9.38 -6.19
CA GLY A 23 5.08 8.90 -6.78
C GLY A 23 6.08 8.31 -5.80
N PHE A 24 5.62 7.56 -4.81
CA PHE A 24 6.50 6.77 -3.94
C PHE A 24 7.01 5.52 -4.65
N LYS A 25 8.32 5.43 -4.84
CA LYS A 25 8.98 4.27 -5.47
C LYS A 25 8.73 2.99 -4.65
N GLY A 26 8.34 1.93 -5.34
CA GLY A 26 7.95 0.66 -4.73
C GLY A 26 6.48 0.55 -4.37
N LEU A 27 5.73 1.64 -4.19
CA LEU A 27 4.29 1.64 -3.88
C LEU A 27 3.43 2.14 -5.04
N SER A 28 3.48 3.44 -5.34
CA SER A 28 2.79 4.05 -6.46
C SER A 28 3.77 4.96 -7.20
N PHE A 29 4.41 4.47 -8.23
CA PHE A 29 5.43 5.20 -8.96
C PHE A 29 5.13 5.24 -10.46
N ARG A 30 5.20 6.43 -11.07
CA ARG A 30 5.09 6.56 -12.51
C ARG A 30 6.48 6.46 -13.14
N ASN A 31 6.73 5.36 -13.80
CA ASN A 31 7.94 5.17 -14.58
C ASN A 31 7.81 5.98 -15.88
N VAL A 32 8.56 7.09 -15.97
CA VAL A 32 8.50 7.98 -17.14
C VAL A 32 9.12 7.34 -18.38
N LEU A 33 10.12 6.46 -18.22
CA LEU A 33 10.79 5.79 -19.35
C LEU A 33 9.86 4.81 -20.07
N HIS A 34 9.05 4.08 -19.31
CA HIS A 34 8.10 3.10 -19.82
C HIS A 34 6.67 3.65 -19.91
N ASN A 35 6.45 4.89 -19.49
CA ASN A 35 5.14 5.55 -19.43
C ASN A 35 4.06 4.70 -18.74
N CYS A 36 4.41 3.99 -17.68
CA CYS A 36 3.50 3.13 -16.92
C CYS A 36 3.55 3.43 -15.42
N TRP A 37 2.48 3.05 -14.72
CA TRP A 37 2.46 2.99 -13.27
C TRP A 37 2.98 1.63 -12.79
N GLU A 38 3.77 1.64 -11.72
CA GLU A 38 4.33 0.43 -11.09
C GLU A 38 4.39 0.58 -9.58
N GLY A 39 4.40 -0.52 -8.87
CA GLY A 39 4.50 -0.58 -7.43
C GLY A 39 3.47 -1.50 -6.79
N PHE A 40 3.60 -1.68 -5.49
CA PHE A 40 2.77 -2.57 -4.68
C PHE A 40 1.29 -2.16 -4.74
N ASP A 41 0.98 -0.89 -4.51
CA ASP A 41 -0.39 -0.35 -4.58
C ASP A 41 -0.99 -0.48 -5.98
N ILE A 42 -0.15 -0.35 -7.01
CA ILE A 42 -0.56 -0.49 -8.41
C ILE A 42 -0.97 -1.94 -8.71
N ASP A 43 -0.22 -2.91 -8.19
CA ASP A 43 -0.55 -4.32 -8.37
C ASP A 43 -1.80 -4.75 -7.61
N LEU A 44 -2.06 -4.16 -6.41
CA LEU A 44 -3.34 -4.34 -5.72
C LEU A 44 -4.51 -3.83 -6.57
N ALA A 45 -4.38 -2.65 -7.18
CA ALA A 45 -5.38 -2.10 -8.08
C ALA A 45 -5.58 -2.96 -9.34
N ARG A 46 -4.50 -3.51 -9.92
CA ARG A 46 -4.55 -4.46 -11.04
C ARG A 46 -5.34 -5.72 -10.69
N ALA A 47 -5.16 -6.26 -9.48
CA ALA A 47 -5.93 -7.41 -9.01
C ALA A 47 -7.43 -7.11 -8.99
N VAL A 48 -7.84 -5.90 -8.58
CA VAL A 48 -9.23 -5.46 -8.59
C VAL A 48 -9.76 -5.34 -10.03
N ALA A 49 -9.00 -4.72 -10.94
CA ALA A 49 -9.41 -4.58 -12.33
C ALA A 49 -9.59 -5.95 -13.01
N VAL A 50 -8.68 -6.88 -12.78
CA VAL A 50 -8.79 -8.26 -13.30
C VAL A 50 -10.03 -8.96 -12.74
N ALA A 51 -10.31 -8.84 -11.46
CA ALA A 51 -11.45 -9.49 -10.82
C ALA A 51 -12.80 -9.03 -11.39
N VAL A 52 -12.90 -7.76 -11.77
CA VAL A 52 -14.16 -7.15 -12.25
C VAL A 52 -14.26 -7.09 -13.77
N LEU A 53 -13.16 -6.72 -14.44
CA LEU A 53 -13.10 -6.43 -15.88
C LEU A 53 -12.29 -7.47 -16.68
N GLY A 54 -11.51 -8.33 -16.01
CA GLY A 54 -10.70 -9.38 -16.65
C GLY A 54 -9.37 -8.89 -17.23
N ASP A 55 -9.00 -7.62 -17.07
CA ASP A 55 -7.85 -7.01 -17.72
C ASP A 55 -7.11 -6.03 -16.79
N VAL A 56 -5.80 -6.20 -16.62
CA VAL A 56 -4.92 -5.32 -15.84
C VAL A 56 -4.81 -3.90 -16.41
N GLY A 57 -5.08 -3.70 -17.69
CA GLY A 57 -4.94 -2.42 -18.39
C GLY A 57 -6.16 -1.49 -18.24
N LYS A 58 -7.29 -1.99 -17.75
CA LYS A 58 -8.54 -1.22 -17.64
C LYS A 58 -8.60 -0.36 -16.38
N ILE A 59 -7.57 0.46 -16.17
CA ILE A 59 -7.43 1.33 -15.00
C ILE A 59 -7.10 2.76 -15.43
N HIS A 60 -7.81 3.70 -14.82
CA HIS A 60 -7.46 5.10 -14.87
C HIS A 60 -6.88 5.51 -13.50
N TYR A 61 -5.59 5.80 -13.47
CA TYR A 61 -4.88 6.20 -12.24
C TYR A 61 -4.94 7.71 -12.04
N MET A 62 -5.36 8.13 -10.84
CA MET A 62 -5.38 9.52 -10.39
C MET A 62 -4.42 9.71 -9.23
N PRO A 63 -3.28 10.41 -9.42
CA PRO A 63 -2.38 10.76 -8.32
C PRO A 63 -3.04 11.83 -7.44
N LEU A 64 -3.10 11.55 -6.12
CA LEU A 64 -3.78 12.39 -5.14
C LEU A 64 -2.86 12.75 -3.96
N GLN A 65 -2.95 14.00 -3.53
CA GLN A 65 -2.36 14.43 -2.25
C GLN A 65 -3.07 13.74 -1.07
N SER A 66 -2.35 13.54 0.03
CA SER A 66 -2.89 12.81 1.19
C SER A 66 -4.19 13.41 1.72
N GLY A 67 -4.33 14.73 1.73
CA GLY A 67 -5.53 15.43 2.19
C GLY A 67 -6.76 15.32 1.27
N ASP A 68 -6.57 14.91 -0.01
CA ASP A 68 -7.65 14.84 -0.99
C ASP A 68 -8.22 13.42 -1.17
N ARG A 69 -7.51 12.39 -0.69
CA ARG A 69 -7.76 10.97 -0.97
C ARG A 69 -9.16 10.52 -0.57
N PHE A 70 -9.55 10.77 0.67
CA PHE A 70 -10.84 10.30 1.21
C PHE A 70 -12.01 11.10 0.66
N ARG A 71 -11.81 12.39 0.39
CA ARG A 71 -12.82 13.21 -0.30
C ARG A 71 -13.09 12.66 -1.71
N ALA A 72 -12.07 12.30 -2.46
CA ALA A 72 -12.24 11.73 -3.80
C ALA A 72 -13.01 10.40 -3.80
N LEU A 73 -12.82 9.55 -2.78
CA LEU A 73 -13.62 8.32 -2.57
C LEU A 73 -15.07 8.63 -2.22
N ARG A 74 -15.29 9.51 -1.23
CA ARG A 74 -16.64 9.91 -0.80
C ARG A 74 -17.45 10.51 -1.94
N ASP A 75 -16.84 11.39 -2.71
CA ASP A 75 -17.48 12.12 -3.80
C ASP A 75 -17.61 11.27 -5.09
N GLY A 76 -17.16 10.01 -5.08
CA GLY A 76 -17.24 9.06 -6.20
C GLY A 76 -16.36 9.43 -7.41
N VAL A 77 -15.33 10.27 -7.20
CA VAL A 77 -14.34 10.63 -8.24
C VAL A 77 -13.44 9.43 -8.56
N ILE A 78 -13.15 8.61 -7.55
CA ILE A 78 -12.45 7.33 -7.67
C ILE A 78 -13.29 6.21 -7.09
N ASP A 79 -13.12 5.00 -7.65
CA ASP A 79 -13.81 3.78 -7.21
C ASP A 79 -13.03 3.07 -6.11
N LEU A 80 -11.70 3.17 -6.16
CA LEU A 80 -10.75 2.53 -5.26
C LEU A 80 -9.64 3.50 -4.89
N GLY A 81 -9.30 3.57 -3.62
CA GLY A 81 -8.08 4.19 -3.13
C GLY A 81 -7.01 3.15 -2.86
N SER A 82 -5.98 3.08 -3.69
CA SER A 82 -4.79 2.24 -3.49
C SER A 82 -3.58 3.15 -3.36
N PHE A 83 -3.41 3.71 -2.18
CA PHE A 83 -2.53 4.84 -1.93
C PHE A 83 -1.82 4.79 -0.56
N ASN A 84 -1.50 3.58 -0.07
CA ASN A 84 -0.75 3.34 1.17
C ASN A 84 -1.27 4.14 2.39
N SER A 85 -2.57 4.16 2.62
CA SER A 85 -3.13 4.86 3.77
C SER A 85 -3.29 3.95 4.97
N SER A 86 -2.79 4.41 6.12
CA SER A 86 -2.94 3.75 7.41
C SER A 86 -4.39 3.76 7.86
N ILE A 87 -4.86 2.63 8.35
CA ILE A 87 -6.15 2.50 9.02
C ILE A 87 -6.07 3.28 10.33
N THR A 88 -6.96 4.25 10.54
CA THR A 88 -7.08 4.95 11.81
C THR A 88 -8.55 5.10 12.19
N PHE A 89 -8.81 5.12 13.52
CA PHE A 89 -10.16 5.36 14.02
C PHE A 89 -10.78 6.64 13.46
N GLN A 90 -10.00 7.74 13.42
CA GLN A 90 -10.46 9.03 12.91
C GLN A 90 -10.87 8.94 11.44
N ARG A 91 -10.05 8.29 10.59
CA ARG A 91 -10.32 8.19 9.15
C ARG A 91 -11.62 7.43 8.87
N GLU A 92 -11.86 6.31 9.57
CA GLU A 92 -13.10 5.55 9.41
C GLU A 92 -14.31 6.28 10.00
N ALA A 93 -14.12 6.99 11.13
CA ALA A 93 -15.23 7.69 11.79
C ALA A 93 -15.67 8.98 11.07
N GLU A 94 -14.76 9.65 10.36
CA GLU A 94 -15.04 11.01 9.83
C GLU A 94 -15.12 11.07 8.30
N SER A 95 -14.71 10.04 7.55
CA SER A 95 -14.42 10.19 6.13
C SER A 95 -15.42 9.52 5.17
N ASP A 96 -16.47 8.85 5.66
CA ASP A 96 -17.39 8.04 4.85
C ASP A 96 -16.66 7.04 3.93
N VAL A 97 -15.54 6.50 4.41
CA VAL A 97 -14.76 5.48 3.73
C VAL A 97 -14.61 4.24 4.62
N SER A 98 -14.41 3.09 3.97
CA SER A 98 -14.09 1.84 4.63
C SER A 98 -12.78 1.30 4.12
N PHE A 99 -11.89 0.92 5.02
CA PHE A 99 -10.71 0.15 4.68
C PHE A 99 -11.07 -1.31 4.46
N VAL A 100 -10.48 -1.93 3.45
CA VAL A 100 -10.93 -3.27 3.01
C VAL A 100 -10.22 -4.41 3.76
N HIS A 101 -8.92 -4.40 3.79
CA HIS A 101 -8.09 -5.39 4.48
C HIS A 101 -6.66 -4.87 4.63
N PRO A 102 -6.00 -5.06 5.78
CA PRO A 102 -4.58 -4.72 5.91
C PRO A 102 -3.74 -5.48 4.89
N MET A 103 -3.06 -4.74 4.00
CA MET A 103 -2.22 -5.31 2.95
C MET A 103 -0.74 -5.01 3.13
N LEU A 104 -0.39 -4.03 3.97
CA LEU A 104 0.98 -3.72 4.29
C LEU A 104 1.08 -3.26 5.74
N PHE A 105 1.88 -3.95 6.54
CA PHE A 105 2.25 -3.51 7.89
C PHE A 105 3.60 -2.81 7.81
N ASP A 106 3.64 -1.58 8.25
CA ASP A 106 4.84 -0.77 8.28
C ASP A 106 4.83 0.13 9.52
N GLY A 107 5.74 1.05 9.59
CA GLY A 107 5.81 2.06 10.65
C GLY A 107 6.83 3.10 10.29
N GLU A 108 6.60 4.27 10.81
CA GLU A 108 7.45 5.42 10.56
C GLU A 108 8.81 5.24 11.20
N VAL A 109 9.83 5.63 10.44
CA VAL A 109 11.23 5.64 10.84
C VAL A 109 11.87 6.95 10.42
N LEU A 110 13.06 7.24 10.95
CA LEU A 110 13.82 8.43 10.65
C LEU A 110 15.00 8.11 9.73
N MET A 111 15.25 8.97 8.76
CA MET A 111 16.48 8.97 7.96
C MET A 111 17.29 10.22 8.25
N THR A 112 18.61 10.07 8.38
CA THR A 112 19.56 11.17 8.63
C THR A 112 20.86 10.91 7.87
N PRO A 113 21.68 11.94 7.56
CA PRO A 113 23.03 11.76 7.04
C PRO A 113 23.89 10.93 8.01
N ALA A 114 24.67 9.99 7.48
CA ALA A 114 25.58 9.15 8.27
C ALA A 114 26.58 9.96 9.08
N SER A 115 26.99 11.13 8.60
CA SER A 115 27.85 12.08 9.31
C SER A 115 27.24 12.63 10.61
N ASN A 116 25.93 12.52 10.79
CA ASN A 116 25.25 12.94 12.02
C ASN A 116 25.31 11.87 13.12
N LEU A 117 25.75 10.66 12.79
CA LEU A 117 25.90 9.54 13.72
C LEU A 117 27.23 9.66 14.47
N LEU A 118 27.27 10.50 15.46
CA LEU A 118 28.34 10.52 16.47
C LEU A 118 27.83 9.75 17.69
N GLU A 119 28.00 8.40 17.69
CA GLU A 119 27.75 7.49 18.81
C GLU A 119 26.40 7.62 19.55
N PRO A 120 25.81 6.54 20.10
CA PRO A 120 24.81 5.77 19.39
C PRO A 120 23.64 6.66 18.94
N VAL A 121 22.87 6.19 17.97
CA VAL A 121 21.77 6.89 17.26
C VAL A 121 20.85 7.72 18.16
N GLU A 122 20.57 7.26 19.36
CA GLU A 122 19.82 8.00 20.36
C GLU A 122 20.50 9.33 20.73
N GLN A 123 21.82 9.38 20.90
CA GLN A 123 22.53 10.61 21.24
C GLN A 123 22.52 11.64 20.11
N ALA A 124 22.54 11.21 18.85
CA ALA A 124 22.44 12.13 17.71
C ALA A 124 21.08 12.85 17.69
N LEU A 125 20.01 12.19 18.13
CA LEU A 125 18.70 12.81 18.32
C LEU A 125 18.65 13.77 19.53
N TYR A 126 19.51 13.60 20.52
CA TYR A 126 19.53 14.41 21.74
C TYR A 126 20.38 15.69 21.64
N THR A 127 21.36 15.75 20.74
CA THR A 127 22.41 16.79 20.78
C THR A 127 22.28 17.91 19.75
N ARG A 128 21.35 17.82 18.76
CA ARG A 128 21.21 18.78 17.67
C ARG A 128 19.81 19.33 17.51
N GLU A 129 19.70 20.50 16.89
CA GLU A 129 18.43 21.00 16.37
C GLU A 129 17.83 20.03 15.37
N ARG A 130 16.56 19.67 15.56
CA ARG A 130 15.84 18.69 14.76
C ARG A 130 14.86 19.38 13.84
N ARG A 131 15.20 19.44 12.58
CA ARG A 131 14.31 19.90 11.50
C ARG A 131 13.92 18.67 10.68
N ILE A 132 12.66 18.26 10.83
CA ILE A 132 12.17 17.01 10.31
C ILE A 132 11.26 17.29 9.12
N ALA A 133 11.60 16.74 7.94
CA ALA A 133 10.71 16.71 6.79
C ALA A 133 9.64 15.63 6.97
N ALA A 134 8.38 15.98 6.76
CA ALA A 134 7.23 15.08 6.82
C ALA A 134 6.18 15.49 5.79
N MET A 135 5.26 14.56 5.47
CA MET A 135 4.20 14.80 4.51
C MET A 135 2.97 15.44 5.17
N ARG A 136 2.45 16.49 4.56
CA ARG A 136 1.21 17.16 5.01
C ARG A 136 0.01 16.20 4.86
N GLY A 137 -0.88 16.19 5.87
CA GLY A 137 -2.09 15.37 5.88
C GLY A 137 -1.86 13.87 6.05
N SER A 138 -0.63 13.48 6.47
CA SER A 138 -0.30 12.11 6.89
C SER A 138 -0.43 11.95 8.41
N THR A 139 -0.35 10.72 8.90
CA THR A 139 -0.26 10.40 10.32
C THR A 139 1.05 10.85 10.96
N THR A 140 2.07 11.12 10.13
CA THR A 140 3.45 11.40 10.55
C THR A 140 3.56 12.60 11.48
N GLU A 141 2.80 13.67 11.23
CA GLU A 141 2.87 14.87 12.08
C GLU A 141 2.48 14.58 13.53
N GLU A 142 1.39 13.83 13.73
CA GLU A 142 0.92 13.46 15.08
C GLU A 142 1.83 12.43 15.74
N ASN A 143 2.29 11.44 14.97
CA ASN A 143 3.22 10.44 15.46
C ASN A 143 4.55 11.06 15.92
N LEU A 144 5.10 12.02 15.17
CA LEU A 144 6.29 12.76 15.55
C LEU A 144 6.08 13.59 16.82
N LYS A 145 4.99 14.33 16.92
CA LYS A 145 4.65 15.10 18.13
C LYS A 145 4.56 14.20 19.36
N ARG A 146 3.93 13.04 19.23
CA ARG A 146 3.81 12.05 20.29
C ARG A 146 5.18 11.48 20.69
N TYR A 147 5.96 11.03 19.69
CA TYR A 147 7.27 10.42 19.91
C TYR A 147 8.25 11.36 20.61
N PHE A 148 8.46 12.56 20.06
CA PHE A 148 9.36 13.55 20.67
C PHE A 148 8.82 14.12 21.97
N GLY A 149 7.49 14.21 22.12
CA GLY A 149 6.84 14.58 23.37
C GLY A 149 7.13 13.60 24.51
N HIS A 150 7.08 12.30 24.25
CA HIS A 150 7.46 11.27 25.24
C HIS A 150 8.93 11.35 25.65
N LEU A 151 9.80 11.74 24.74
CA LEU A 151 11.22 11.91 25.00
C LEU A 151 11.57 13.26 25.65
N ASN A 152 10.58 14.16 25.83
CA ASN A 152 10.78 15.55 26.23
C ASN A 152 11.77 16.31 25.34
N LEU A 153 11.76 16.04 24.04
CA LEU A 153 12.62 16.65 23.05
C LEU A 153 11.83 17.59 22.13
N SER A 154 12.38 18.79 21.86
CA SER A 154 11.82 19.69 20.87
C SER A 154 12.24 19.29 19.46
N CYS A 155 11.35 19.44 18.48
CA CYS A 155 11.63 19.30 17.06
C CYS A 155 10.83 20.33 16.24
N GLU A 156 11.39 20.76 15.13
CA GLU A 156 10.68 21.55 14.11
C GLU A 156 10.20 20.58 13.01
N ILE A 157 8.89 20.44 12.86
CA ILE A 157 8.31 19.60 11.81
C ILE A 157 7.98 20.51 10.62
N ARG A 158 8.59 20.25 9.48
CA ARG A 158 8.33 20.92 8.20
C ARG A 158 7.48 20.03 7.30
N LEU A 159 6.30 20.53 6.94
CA LEU A 159 5.31 19.78 6.17
C LEU A 159 5.38 20.11 4.68
N PHE A 160 5.48 19.08 3.86
CA PHE A 160 5.58 19.18 2.41
C PHE A 160 4.38 18.52 1.72
N ASP A 161 4.00 19.02 0.55
CA ASP A 161 2.84 18.54 -0.21
C ASP A 161 3.20 17.41 -1.17
N SER A 162 4.49 17.19 -1.42
CA SER A 162 4.98 16.09 -2.27
C SER A 162 6.29 15.48 -1.75
N PRO A 163 6.53 14.16 -2.00
CA PRO A 163 7.80 13.51 -1.63
C PRO A 163 9.00 14.20 -2.28
N THR A 164 8.85 14.70 -3.51
CA THR A 164 9.93 15.42 -4.21
C THR A 164 10.36 16.68 -3.46
N GLN A 165 9.41 17.48 -2.99
CA GLN A 165 9.73 18.69 -2.20
C GLN A 165 10.40 18.32 -0.87
N ALA A 166 9.87 17.32 -0.14
CA ALA A 166 10.45 16.86 1.12
C ALA A 166 11.88 16.33 0.93
N ARG A 167 12.13 15.52 -0.10
CA ARG A 167 13.45 15.02 -0.44
C ARG A 167 14.43 16.13 -0.82
N GLN A 168 13.99 17.12 -1.60
CA GLN A 168 14.82 18.28 -1.96
C GLN A 168 15.22 19.08 -0.72
N ALA A 169 14.28 19.42 0.16
CA ALA A 169 14.54 20.14 1.40
C ALA A 169 15.53 19.39 2.32
N TYR A 170 15.39 18.05 2.37
CA TYR A 170 16.32 17.20 3.10
C TYR A 170 17.73 17.22 2.45
N GLN A 171 17.84 17.07 1.13
CA GLN A 171 19.12 17.08 0.41
C GLN A 171 19.84 18.45 0.51
N GLN A 172 19.09 19.54 0.54
CA GLN A 172 19.62 20.91 0.66
C GLN A 172 20.01 21.29 2.11
N GLY A 173 19.74 20.39 3.08
CA GLY A 173 20.04 20.61 4.49
C GLY A 173 19.08 21.57 5.20
N GLU A 174 17.95 21.93 4.56
CA GLU A 174 16.87 22.65 5.21
C GLU A 174 16.24 21.80 6.31
N CYS A 175 16.11 20.50 6.07
CA CYS A 175 15.79 19.47 7.05
C CYS A 175 17.00 18.54 7.22
N ASN A 176 17.30 18.16 8.47
CA ASN A 176 18.39 17.22 8.77
C ASN A 176 17.90 15.82 9.12
N ILE A 177 16.58 15.65 9.16
CA ILE A 177 15.88 14.37 9.35
C ILE A 177 14.74 14.31 8.34
N TYR A 178 14.49 13.10 7.78
CA TYR A 178 13.33 12.82 6.96
C TYR A 178 12.55 11.65 7.58
N CYS A 179 11.27 11.84 7.84
CA CYS A 179 10.38 10.85 8.47
C CYS A 179 9.31 10.38 7.49
N LEU A 180 9.23 9.09 7.30
CA LEU A 180 8.18 8.36 6.57
C LEU A 180 8.10 6.92 7.09
N ASP A 181 7.10 6.19 6.65
CA ASP A 181 7.06 4.73 6.78
C ASP A 181 8.28 4.07 6.14
N SER A 182 8.74 2.95 6.71
CA SER A 182 10.06 2.41 6.38
C SER A 182 10.23 2.01 4.91
N TYR A 183 9.18 1.44 4.28
CA TYR A 183 9.24 1.12 2.84
C TYR A 183 9.22 2.36 1.95
N LEU A 184 8.45 3.39 2.33
CA LEU A 184 8.44 4.69 1.65
C LEU A 184 9.81 5.36 1.74
N LEU A 185 10.38 5.39 2.93
CA LEU A 185 11.67 6.02 3.18
C LEU A 185 12.81 5.29 2.46
N ALA A 186 12.74 3.96 2.34
CA ALA A 186 13.66 3.20 1.50
C ALA A 186 13.57 3.61 0.02
N GLY A 187 12.35 3.86 -0.49
CA GLY A 187 12.12 4.38 -1.83
C GLY A 187 12.67 5.79 -2.04
N GLU A 188 12.53 6.66 -1.05
CA GLU A 188 13.10 8.01 -1.07
C GLU A 188 14.63 7.98 -1.00
N ARG A 189 15.21 7.15 -0.11
CA ARG A 189 16.65 6.94 -0.03
C ARG A 189 17.25 6.46 -1.35
N ALA A 190 16.59 5.54 -2.04
CA ALA A 190 17.04 5.02 -3.33
C ALA A 190 17.13 6.10 -4.43
N GLN A 191 16.44 7.22 -4.26
CA GLN A 191 16.44 8.36 -5.20
C GLN A 191 17.44 9.47 -4.79
N LEU A 192 18.15 9.33 -3.67
CA LEU A 192 19.20 10.27 -3.27
C LEU A 192 20.43 10.08 -4.17
N GLN A 193 21.13 11.19 -4.43
CA GLN A 193 22.34 11.18 -5.25
C GLN A 193 23.46 10.33 -4.63
N ASP A 194 23.63 10.41 -3.31
CA ASP A 194 24.55 9.59 -2.52
C ASP A 194 23.76 8.84 -1.43
N LYS A 195 23.04 7.80 -1.83
CA LYS A 195 22.18 7.03 -0.92
C LYS A 195 22.94 6.36 0.23
N GLU A 196 24.22 6.05 0.04
CA GLU A 196 25.05 5.39 1.09
C GLU A 196 25.49 6.37 2.17
N ALA A 197 25.48 7.68 1.89
CA ALA A 197 25.74 8.72 2.90
C ALA A 197 24.54 8.96 3.85
N HIS A 198 23.44 8.22 3.68
CA HIS A 198 22.22 8.38 4.48
C HIS A 198 21.79 7.06 5.12
N ILE A 199 21.42 7.12 6.40
CA ILE A 199 21.03 5.95 7.19
C ILE A 199 19.57 6.07 7.61
N ILE A 200 18.82 4.98 7.42
CA ILE A 200 17.47 4.80 7.99
C ILE A 200 17.66 4.13 9.35
N LEU A 201 17.15 4.78 10.39
CA LEU A 201 17.23 4.27 11.75
C LEU A 201 16.31 3.05 11.92
N GLN A 202 16.69 2.13 12.82
CA GLN A 202 15.96 0.87 12.99
C GLN A 202 14.71 1.03 13.89
N ASP A 203 14.71 2.04 14.76
CA ASP A 203 13.63 2.24 15.72
C ASP A 203 12.39 2.78 15.01
N ARG A 204 11.29 2.05 15.13
CA ARG A 204 10.00 2.47 14.62
C ARG A 204 9.31 3.41 15.60
N ILE A 205 8.81 4.53 15.09
CA ILE A 205 8.01 5.50 15.83
C ILE A 205 6.57 5.01 15.99
N SER A 206 6.07 4.28 14.99
CA SER A 206 4.72 3.72 14.95
C SER A 206 4.70 2.30 14.39
N LEU A 207 3.57 1.62 14.57
CA LEU A 207 3.19 0.43 13.82
C LEU A 207 1.84 0.71 13.18
N GLU A 208 1.79 0.61 11.86
CA GLU A 208 0.62 1.00 11.08
C GLU A 208 0.22 -0.12 10.11
N ALA A 209 -1.09 -0.35 10.03
CA ALA A 209 -1.68 -1.23 9.04
C ALA A 209 -2.21 -0.39 7.88
N MET A 210 -1.67 -0.57 6.69
CA MET A 210 -2.10 0.12 5.48
C MET A 210 -3.03 -0.77 4.66
N SER A 211 -4.06 -0.16 4.10
CA SER A 211 -5.09 -0.87 3.36
C SER A 211 -5.59 -0.04 2.18
N PRO A 212 -5.98 -0.66 1.08
CA PRO A 212 -6.86 -0.01 0.12
C PRO A 212 -8.16 0.40 0.80
N ALA A 213 -8.79 1.44 0.28
CA ALA A 213 -10.04 1.98 0.81
C ALA A 213 -11.08 2.17 -0.30
N VAL A 214 -12.35 2.09 0.08
CA VAL A 214 -13.50 2.33 -0.79
C VAL A 214 -14.50 3.24 -0.08
N SER A 215 -15.46 3.81 -0.81
CA SER A 215 -16.59 4.49 -0.18
C SER A 215 -17.39 3.52 0.68
N SER A 216 -17.82 3.96 1.88
CA SER A 216 -18.65 3.15 2.78
C SER A 216 -20.10 2.95 2.31
N HIS A 217 -20.51 3.65 1.24
CA HIS A 217 -21.89 3.63 0.76
C HIS A 217 -22.25 2.39 -0.06
N ASP A 218 -21.28 1.60 -0.55
CA ASP A 218 -21.51 0.37 -1.30
C ASP A 218 -20.86 -0.84 -0.57
N THR A 219 -21.70 -1.55 0.18
CA THR A 219 -21.25 -2.73 0.94
C THR A 219 -20.92 -3.92 0.06
N GLN A 220 -21.49 -4.02 -1.15
CA GLN A 220 -21.12 -5.06 -2.11
C GLN A 220 -19.71 -4.80 -2.61
N TRP A 221 -19.41 -3.57 -2.98
CA TRP A 221 -18.07 -3.17 -3.42
C TRP A 221 -17.01 -3.38 -2.35
N LEU A 222 -17.31 -2.96 -1.11
CA LEU A 222 -16.42 -3.22 0.04
C LEU A 222 -16.11 -4.71 0.20
N LYS A 223 -17.13 -5.58 0.17
CA LYS A 223 -16.95 -7.03 0.29
C LYS A 223 -16.16 -7.60 -0.90
N ALA A 224 -16.45 -7.15 -2.12
CA ALA A 224 -15.77 -7.60 -3.32
C ALA A 224 -14.26 -7.30 -3.24
N VAL A 225 -13.88 -6.04 -2.97
CA VAL A 225 -12.48 -5.66 -2.85
C VAL A 225 -11.79 -6.36 -1.68
N THR A 226 -12.49 -6.52 -0.55
CA THR A 226 -11.97 -7.27 0.61
C THR A 226 -11.59 -8.72 0.23
N TRP A 227 -12.47 -9.43 -0.48
CA TRP A 227 -12.20 -10.81 -0.89
C TRP A 227 -11.15 -10.91 -1.99
N ILE A 228 -11.02 -9.90 -2.85
CA ILE A 228 -9.90 -9.80 -3.80
C ILE A 228 -8.56 -9.69 -3.06
N MET A 229 -8.46 -8.84 -2.03
CA MET A 229 -7.23 -8.71 -1.24
C MET A 229 -6.88 -10.03 -0.52
N ARG A 230 -7.88 -10.68 0.08
CA ARG A 230 -7.72 -11.99 0.74
C ARG A 230 -7.29 -13.09 -0.23
N THR A 231 -7.75 -13.03 -1.48
CA THR A 231 -7.32 -13.97 -2.54
C THR A 231 -5.80 -13.94 -2.74
N LEU A 232 -5.18 -12.76 -2.73
CA LEU A 232 -3.74 -12.63 -2.90
C LEU A 232 -2.95 -13.30 -1.76
N ILE A 233 -3.43 -13.15 -0.52
CA ILE A 233 -2.81 -13.72 0.68
C ILE A 233 -3.01 -15.24 0.71
N GLU A 234 -4.24 -15.71 0.43
CA GLU A 234 -4.56 -17.15 0.44
C GLU A 234 -3.82 -17.90 -0.67
N ALA A 235 -3.68 -17.28 -1.85
CA ALA A 235 -2.90 -17.87 -2.93
C ALA A 235 -1.44 -18.09 -2.53
N GLU A 236 -0.83 -17.16 -1.79
CA GLU A 236 0.51 -17.36 -1.25
C GLU A 236 0.54 -18.49 -0.21
N ASN A 237 -0.43 -18.50 0.71
CA ASN A 237 -0.55 -19.54 1.74
C ASN A 237 -0.66 -20.95 1.12
N LEU A 238 -1.38 -21.08 0.01
CA LEU A 238 -1.52 -22.31 -0.78
C LEU A 238 -0.40 -22.54 -1.80
N GLN A 239 0.62 -21.66 -1.84
CA GLN A 239 1.75 -21.71 -2.78
C GLN A 239 1.34 -21.66 -4.27
N VAL A 240 0.17 -21.07 -4.55
CA VAL A 240 -0.34 -20.83 -5.90
C VAL A 240 0.29 -19.53 -6.42
N THR A 241 1.00 -19.61 -7.53
CA THR A 241 1.78 -18.51 -8.12
C THR A 241 1.37 -18.26 -9.57
N SER A 242 1.76 -17.12 -10.13
CA SER A 242 1.57 -16.83 -11.56
C SER A 242 2.19 -17.89 -12.48
N LYS A 243 3.20 -18.60 -12.01
CA LYS A 243 3.94 -19.61 -12.80
C LYS A 243 3.30 -20.99 -12.78
N ASN A 244 2.65 -21.38 -11.66
CA ASN A 244 2.10 -22.73 -11.49
C ASN A 244 0.57 -22.79 -11.53
N ILE A 245 -0.13 -21.67 -11.62
CA ILE A 245 -1.61 -21.61 -11.56
C ILE A 245 -2.29 -22.52 -12.58
N LEU A 246 -1.75 -22.66 -13.79
CA LEU A 246 -2.35 -23.48 -14.84
C LEU A 246 -2.27 -24.97 -14.48
N GLU A 247 -1.12 -25.45 -14.02
CA GLU A 247 -0.91 -26.82 -13.57
C GLU A 247 -1.74 -27.12 -12.32
N MET A 248 -1.62 -26.28 -11.27
CA MET A 248 -2.37 -26.43 -10.03
C MET A 248 -3.88 -26.41 -10.24
N SER A 249 -4.38 -25.66 -11.22
CA SER A 249 -5.81 -25.65 -11.57
C SER A 249 -6.31 -26.98 -12.13
N GLN A 250 -5.46 -27.69 -12.88
CA GLN A 250 -5.82 -29.00 -13.46
C GLN A 250 -5.82 -30.12 -12.40
N GLU A 251 -4.95 -30.02 -11.42
CA GLU A 251 -4.74 -31.02 -10.38
C GLU A 251 -5.46 -30.71 -9.05
N ALA A 252 -6.19 -29.60 -9.00
CA ALA A 252 -6.81 -29.09 -7.77
C ALA A 252 -7.82 -30.09 -7.19
N THR A 253 -7.66 -30.41 -5.91
CA THR A 253 -8.58 -31.24 -5.12
C THR A 253 -8.82 -30.62 -3.75
N GLY A 254 -9.88 -31.04 -3.05
CA GLY A 254 -10.16 -30.59 -1.69
C GLY A 254 -10.27 -29.06 -1.57
N TYR A 255 -9.63 -28.49 -0.56
CA TYR A 255 -9.69 -27.04 -0.30
C TYR A 255 -9.07 -26.22 -1.43
N LEU A 256 -8.00 -26.69 -2.07
CA LEU A 256 -7.42 -26.00 -3.21
C LEU A 256 -8.43 -25.86 -4.37
N HIS A 257 -9.20 -26.91 -4.64
CA HIS A 257 -10.27 -26.85 -5.64
C HIS A 257 -11.34 -25.83 -5.24
N THR A 258 -11.80 -25.85 -3.99
CA THR A 258 -12.80 -24.90 -3.48
C THR A 258 -12.30 -23.44 -3.61
N PHE A 259 -11.02 -23.19 -3.33
CA PHE A 259 -10.41 -21.89 -3.49
C PHE A 259 -10.37 -21.45 -4.96
N LEU A 260 -9.81 -22.28 -5.84
CA LEU A 260 -9.61 -21.92 -7.25
C LEU A 260 -10.92 -21.86 -8.07
N TYR A 261 -11.96 -22.56 -7.61
CA TYR A 261 -13.26 -22.66 -8.29
C TYR A 261 -14.41 -22.30 -7.32
N PRO A 262 -14.47 -21.03 -6.88
CA PRO A 262 -15.56 -20.60 -6.01
C PRO A 262 -16.90 -20.74 -6.72
N SER A 263 -17.97 -20.92 -5.95
CA SER A 263 -19.33 -21.00 -6.46
C SER A 263 -19.68 -19.80 -7.33
N GLU A 264 -20.24 -20.02 -8.52
CA GLU A 264 -20.72 -18.95 -9.41
C GLU A 264 -21.72 -18.03 -8.72
N GLN A 265 -22.59 -18.62 -7.85
CA GLN A 265 -23.55 -17.83 -7.10
C GLN A 265 -22.86 -16.89 -6.10
N HIS A 266 -21.80 -17.33 -5.41
CA HIS A 266 -21.04 -16.48 -4.51
C HIS A 266 -20.33 -15.37 -5.27
N CYS A 267 -19.71 -15.67 -6.39
CA CYS A 267 -19.10 -14.68 -7.27
C CYS A 267 -20.12 -13.64 -7.75
N LYS A 268 -21.29 -14.07 -8.20
CA LYS A 268 -22.38 -13.20 -8.63
C LYS A 268 -22.87 -12.29 -7.49
N ASN A 269 -23.02 -12.82 -6.28
CA ASN A 269 -23.45 -12.05 -5.11
C ASN A 269 -22.46 -10.93 -4.76
N LEU A 270 -21.17 -11.16 -5.01
CA LEU A 270 -20.11 -10.16 -4.83
C LEU A 270 -19.89 -9.29 -6.07
N GLY A 271 -20.56 -9.56 -7.19
CA GLY A 271 -20.32 -8.87 -8.44
C GLY A 271 -18.95 -9.18 -9.04
N LEU A 272 -18.39 -10.36 -8.77
CA LEU A 272 -17.09 -10.80 -9.30
C LEU A 272 -17.27 -11.77 -10.47
N ARG A 273 -16.26 -11.93 -11.30
CA ARG A 273 -16.21 -12.95 -12.35
C ARG A 273 -16.06 -14.33 -11.72
N PRO A 274 -16.63 -15.41 -12.29
CA PRO A 274 -16.48 -16.76 -11.75
C PRO A 274 -15.02 -17.27 -11.73
N ASP A 275 -14.18 -16.74 -12.61
CA ASP A 275 -12.77 -17.09 -12.76
C ASP A 275 -11.81 -16.10 -12.08
N PHE A 276 -12.31 -15.15 -11.26
CA PHE A 276 -11.54 -14.02 -10.77
C PHE A 276 -10.27 -14.43 -10.03
N ILE A 277 -10.30 -15.50 -9.23
CA ILE A 277 -9.13 -15.97 -8.46
C ILE A 277 -8.01 -16.41 -9.41
N ARG A 278 -8.33 -17.29 -10.36
CA ARG A 278 -7.36 -17.79 -11.32
C ARG A 278 -6.85 -16.68 -12.24
N ALA A 279 -7.73 -15.78 -12.67
CA ALA A 279 -7.37 -14.65 -13.51
C ALA A 279 -6.44 -13.68 -12.80
N ILE A 280 -6.68 -13.35 -11.52
CA ILE A 280 -5.81 -12.51 -10.70
C ILE A 280 -4.42 -13.15 -10.58
N ILE A 281 -4.36 -14.41 -10.14
CA ILE A 281 -3.08 -15.08 -9.91
C ILE A 281 -2.30 -15.22 -11.22
N HIS A 282 -2.96 -15.53 -12.32
CA HIS A 282 -2.31 -15.63 -13.62
C HIS A 282 -1.73 -14.29 -14.12
N GLN A 283 -2.49 -13.19 -13.99
CA GLN A 283 -2.09 -11.89 -14.55
C GLN A 283 -1.26 -11.04 -13.59
N VAL A 284 -1.51 -11.17 -12.28
CA VAL A 284 -0.89 -10.31 -11.25
C VAL A 284 0.02 -11.10 -10.32
N GLY A 285 -0.32 -12.35 -10.02
CA GLY A 285 0.37 -13.19 -9.04
C GLY A 285 -0.24 -13.13 -7.65
N ASN A 286 0.39 -13.82 -6.70
CA ASN A 286 0.00 -13.82 -5.30
C ASN A 286 0.66 -12.67 -4.51
N TYR A 287 0.31 -12.51 -3.23
CA TYR A 287 0.87 -11.45 -2.37
C TYR A 287 2.41 -11.49 -2.30
N GLY A 288 3.00 -12.67 -2.14
CA GLY A 288 4.45 -12.82 -2.07
C GLY A 288 5.15 -12.37 -3.35
N GLU A 289 4.59 -12.70 -4.52
CA GLU A 289 5.12 -12.26 -5.82
C GLU A 289 5.04 -10.74 -5.96
N ILE A 290 3.89 -10.14 -5.58
CA ILE A 290 3.68 -8.67 -5.59
C ILE A 290 4.70 -8.00 -4.67
N PHE A 291 4.85 -8.48 -3.43
CA PHE A 291 5.79 -7.92 -2.47
C PHE A 291 7.23 -8.00 -2.99
N GLN A 292 7.66 -9.19 -3.44
CA GLN A 292 9.04 -9.42 -3.83
C GLN A 292 9.47 -8.60 -5.04
N ARG A 293 8.58 -8.34 -6.01
CA ARG A 293 8.93 -7.55 -7.21
C ARG A 293 8.91 -6.05 -6.97
N ASN A 294 8.12 -5.56 -5.99
CA ASN A 294 7.96 -4.12 -5.76
C ASN A 294 8.79 -3.59 -4.58
N LEU A 295 8.88 -4.35 -3.51
CA LEU A 295 9.52 -3.94 -2.26
C LEU A 295 10.68 -4.88 -1.86
N GLY A 296 10.57 -6.16 -2.21
CA GLY A 296 11.48 -7.22 -1.76
C GLY A 296 12.72 -7.41 -2.63
N LYS A 297 13.23 -8.63 -2.61
CA LYS A 297 14.54 -9.00 -3.19
C LYS A 297 14.66 -8.83 -4.71
N TYR A 298 13.54 -8.73 -5.43
CA TYR A 298 13.54 -8.49 -6.88
C TYR A 298 13.33 -7.03 -7.25
N SER A 299 13.24 -6.15 -6.26
CA SER A 299 13.19 -4.70 -6.44
C SER A 299 14.52 -4.06 -6.07
N GLU A 300 14.75 -2.83 -6.54
CA GLU A 300 15.91 -2.03 -6.14
C GLU A 300 15.92 -1.68 -4.64
N LEU A 301 14.75 -1.80 -3.97
CA LEU A 301 14.60 -1.47 -2.55
C LEU A 301 15.12 -2.59 -1.65
N ASN A 302 15.02 -3.84 -2.09
CA ASN A 302 15.49 -5.03 -1.39
C ASN A 302 15.12 -5.09 0.11
N GLN A 303 13.86 -4.77 0.41
CA GLN A 303 13.39 -4.70 1.79
C GLN A 303 12.91 -6.07 2.30
N PRO A 304 13.16 -6.40 3.58
CA PRO A 304 12.63 -7.60 4.20
C PRO A 304 11.13 -7.49 4.44
N ARG A 305 10.43 -8.61 4.45
CA ARG A 305 8.97 -8.68 4.67
C ARG A 305 8.55 -8.33 6.09
N ARG A 306 9.33 -8.69 7.10
CA ARG A 306 9.04 -8.44 8.53
C ARG A 306 7.61 -8.91 8.90
N ASP A 307 6.78 -8.00 9.42
CA ASP A 307 5.38 -8.24 9.79
C ASP A 307 4.50 -8.65 8.60
N ASN A 308 4.95 -8.42 7.37
CA ASN A 308 4.26 -8.79 6.13
C ASN A 308 4.48 -10.25 5.69
N ASN A 309 5.07 -11.09 6.54
CA ASN A 309 5.04 -12.53 6.35
C ASN A 309 3.64 -13.07 6.66
N LEU A 310 3.35 -14.27 6.14
CA LEU A 310 2.14 -15.00 6.51
C LEU A 310 2.15 -15.31 8.03
N TRP A 311 0.98 -15.40 8.64
CA TRP A 311 0.82 -15.75 10.05
C TRP A 311 1.54 -17.07 10.40
N SER A 312 1.52 -18.05 9.50
CA SER A 312 2.22 -19.34 9.64
C SER A 312 3.76 -19.21 9.63
N GLN A 313 4.29 -18.07 9.22
CA GLN A 313 5.70 -17.73 9.17
C GLN A 313 6.08 -16.65 10.19
N GLY A 314 5.20 -16.40 11.17
CA GLY A 314 5.42 -15.42 12.23
C GLY A 314 5.11 -13.97 11.84
N GLY A 315 4.43 -13.72 10.73
CA GLY A 315 3.94 -12.41 10.32
C GLY A 315 2.48 -12.16 10.71
N MET A 316 1.92 -11.09 10.19
CA MET A 316 0.57 -10.62 10.51
C MET A 316 -0.44 -10.87 9.37
N LEU A 317 -0.01 -11.36 8.21
CA LEU A 317 -0.91 -11.58 7.09
C LEU A 317 -1.68 -12.89 7.25
N TYR A 318 -2.99 -12.76 7.21
CA TYR A 318 -3.94 -13.85 7.33
C TYR A 318 -5.12 -13.69 6.38
N SER A 319 -5.58 -14.79 5.80
CA SER A 319 -6.84 -14.84 5.04
C SER A 319 -7.82 -15.81 5.70
N PRO A 320 -9.10 -15.42 5.86
CA PRO A 320 -10.16 -16.36 6.20
C PRO A 320 -10.38 -17.39 5.09
N LEU A 321 -11.01 -18.53 5.45
CA LEU A 321 -11.26 -19.64 4.54
C LEU A 321 -12.24 -19.29 3.41
N PHE A 322 -11.97 -19.83 2.22
CA PHE A 322 -12.84 -19.78 1.03
C PHE A 322 -13.74 -21.02 0.97
N ILE A 323 -14.72 -21.12 1.87
CA ILE A 323 -15.67 -22.24 1.97
C ILE A 323 -17.11 -21.76 1.88
#